data_197585174dc7afb13d9bdc998af46a62
#
_entry.id   197585174dc7afb13d9bdc998af46a62
#
_cell.length_a   1.000
_cell.length_b   1.000
_cell.length_c   1.000
_cell.angle_alpha   90.00
_cell.angle_beta   90.00
_cell.angle_gamma   90.00
#
_symmetry.space_group_name_H-M   'P 1'
#
loop_
_entity.id
_entity.type
_entity.pdbx_description
1 polymer ?
#
loop_
_entity_poly.entity_id
_entity_poly.type
_entity_poly.pdbx_seq_one_letter_code
_entity_poly.pdbx_strand_id
1 'polypeptide(L)'
;MTLTEENAALHEGREPIIRLVDIRKSYQMGDVVSQVLQGISFDIYPGEYVCIMGPSGCGKSTLLNVLGCLDQPTSGDYFLGGENVATLNDDDLSAARNRNLGFIFQSYNLIQQLTVLENIAVPMYYGGADDALMRRTAEKLARRVGLEHRMNHKPNELSGGQQQ
;
A
#
# COMPACT_ATOMS: atom_id res chain seq x y z
N MET A 1 5.17 10.02 17.38
CA MET A 1 5.11 8.57 17.72
C MET A 1 6.53 8.06 17.63
N THR A 2 7.19 7.87 18.75
CA THR A 2 8.55 7.35 18.83
C THR A 2 8.44 5.89 19.26
N LEU A 3 8.92 4.96 18.43
CA LEU A 3 9.18 3.60 18.86
C LEU A 3 10.37 3.69 19.81
N THR A 4 10.25 3.12 20.99
CA THR A 4 11.21 3.23 22.08
C THR A 4 12.52 2.52 21.74
N GLU A 5 13.62 2.94 22.40
CA GLU A 5 14.97 2.36 22.31
C GLU A 5 14.99 0.83 22.54
N GLU A 6 14.00 0.27 23.26
CA GLU A 6 13.82 -1.17 23.44
C GLU A 6 13.57 -1.94 22.13
N ASN A 7 12.87 -1.34 21.15
CA ASN A 7 12.65 -1.97 19.83
C ASN A 7 13.94 -1.98 18.98
N ALA A 8 14.81 -0.99 19.14
CA ALA A 8 16.07 -0.94 18.39
C ALA A 8 16.99 -2.11 18.78
N ALA A 9 17.01 -2.51 20.06
CA ALA A 9 17.81 -3.63 20.55
C ALA A 9 17.32 -5.01 20.02
N LEU A 10 16.02 -5.16 19.72
CA LEU A 10 15.45 -6.39 19.17
C LEU A 10 15.80 -6.62 17.69
N HIS A 11 16.26 -5.58 17.01
CA HIS A 11 16.53 -5.59 15.57
C HIS A 11 18.00 -5.34 15.21
N GLU A 12 18.90 -5.51 16.19
CA GLU A 12 20.34 -5.27 16.01
C GLU A 12 20.88 -6.07 14.81
N GLY A 13 21.44 -5.37 13.81
CA GLY A 13 21.98 -5.96 12.59
C GLY A 13 20.95 -6.33 11.51
N ARG A 14 19.67 -5.97 11.66
CA ARG A 14 18.63 -6.19 10.64
C ARG A 14 18.35 -4.90 9.86
N GLU A 15 18.19 -5.02 8.55
CA GLU A 15 17.75 -3.90 7.71
C GLU A 15 16.23 -3.79 7.72
N PRO A 16 15.67 -2.59 7.94
CA PRO A 16 14.23 -2.37 7.87
C PRO A 16 13.73 -2.45 6.43
N ILE A 17 12.53 -3.02 6.26
CA ILE A 17 11.84 -3.01 4.96
C ILE A 17 11.18 -1.64 4.69
N ILE A 18 10.76 -0.95 5.75
CA ILE A 18 10.25 0.42 5.71
C ILE A 18 11.00 1.26 6.74
N ARG A 19 11.50 2.42 6.31
CA ARG A 19 12.07 3.43 7.20
C ARG A 19 11.50 4.79 6.86
N LEU A 20 10.88 5.45 7.82
CA LEU A 20 10.43 6.84 7.74
C LEU A 20 11.33 7.73 8.58
N VAL A 21 11.77 8.85 8.03
CA VAL A 21 12.61 9.84 8.71
C VAL A 21 11.97 11.21 8.57
N ASP A 22 11.51 11.78 9.67
CA ASP A 22 10.89 13.11 9.78
C ASP A 22 9.80 13.37 8.73
N ILE A 23 8.96 12.39 8.47
CA ILE A 23 7.88 12.51 7.47
C ILE A 23 6.88 13.57 7.89
N ARG A 24 6.70 14.55 7.02
CA ARG A 24 5.72 15.64 7.17
C ARG A 24 4.77 15.63 5.98
N LYS A 25 3.50 15.92 6.23
CA LYS A 25 2.50 16.09 5.18
C LYS A 25 1.61 17.26 5.49
N SER A 26 1.52 18.18 4.53
CA SER A 26 0.64 19.33 4.57
C SER A 26 -0.22 19.36 3.31
N TYR A 27 -1.46 19.80 3.45
CA TYR A 27 -2.36 20.05 2.33
C TYR A 27 -2.70 21.54 2.29
N GLN A 28 -2.68 22.12 1.10
CA GLN A 28 -3.12 23.49 0.88
C GLN A 28 -4.61 23.50 0.51
N MET A 29 -5.40 24.20 1.30
CA MET A 29 -6.84 24.36 1.11
C MET A 29 -7.13 25.86 0.95
N GLY A 30 -7.05 26.37 -0.29
CA GLY A 30 -7.08 27.82 -0.54
C GLY A 30 -5.89 28.51 0.11
N ASP A 31 -6.16 29.50 0.98
CA ASP A 31 -5.11 30.25 1.70
C ASP A 31 -4.67 29.57 3.01
N VAL A 32 -5.29 28.43 3.38
CA VAL A 32 -4.99 27.73 4.64
C VAL A 32 -4.11 26.52 4.35
N VAL A 33 -2.99 26.40 5.08
CA VAL A 33 -2.13 25.19 5.07
C VAL A 33 -2.48 24.34 6.29
N SER A 34 -2.96 23.13 6.05
CA SER A 34 -3.24 22.14 7.10
C SER A 34 -2.08 21.15 7.20
N GLN A 35 -1.36 21.17 8.34
CA GLN A 35 -0.31 20.20 8.64
C GLN A 35 -0.93 18.96 9.27
N VAL A 36 -0.88 17.82 8.56
CA VAL A 36 -1.50 16.56 9.00
C VAL A 36 -0.47 15.62 9.63
N LEU A 37 0.71 15.49 9.01
CA LEU A 37 1.82 14.74 9.60
C LEU A 37 2.91 15.72 10.00
N GLN A 38 3.44 15.60 11.24
CA GLN A 38 4.31 16.59 11.86
C GLN A 38 5.64 15.99 12.35
N GLY A 39 6.32 15.26 11.45
CA GLY A 39 7.62 14.68 11.76
C GLY A 39 7.50 13.27 12.35
N ILE A 40 7.05 12.32 11.52
CA ILE A 40 6.92 10.91 11.91
C ILE A 40 8.18 10.17 11.51
N SER A 41 8.78 9.45 12.45
CA SER A 41 9.95 8.60 12.23
C SER A 41 9.72 7.24 12.88
N PHE A 42 9.88 6.17 12.12
CA PHE A 42 9.93 4.79 12.62
C PHE A 42 10.42 3.83 11.54
N ASP A 43 10.83 2.65 11.98
CA ASP A 43 11.24 1.53 11.14
C ASP A 43 10.22 0.38 11.25
N ILE A 44 10.04 -0.37 10.15
CA ILE A 44 9.32 -1.66 10.13
C ILE A 44 10.27 -2.70 9.54
N TYR A 45 10.38 -3.84 10.19
CA TYR A 45 11.26 -4.93 9.78
C TYR A 45 10.49 -6.07 9.13
N PRO A 46 11.15 -6.89 8.30
CA PRO A 46 10.51 -8.05 7.67
C PRO A 46 9.86 -8.98 8.69
N GLY A 47 8.59 -9.35 8.45
CA GLY A 47 7.81 -10.25 9.31
C GLY A 47 7.06 -9.56 10.45
N GLU A 48 7.18 -8.25 10.59
CA GLU A 48 6.41 -7.51 11.61
C GLU A 48 4.96 -7.28 11.21
N TYR A 49 4.11 -7.25 12.22
CA TYR A 49 2.73 -6.80 12.16
C TYR A 49 2.61 -5.48 12.93
N VAL A 50 2.27 -4.40 12.24
CA VAL A 50 2.18 -3.05 12.80
C VAL A 50 0.75 -2.54 12.78
N CYS A 51 0.27 -2.01 13.91
CA CYS A 51 -1.05 -1.40 14.03
C CYS A 51 -0.93 0.11 14.27
N ILE A 52 -1.62 0.92 13.44
CA ILE A 52 -1.69 2.37 13.58
C ILE A 52 -2.99 2.74 14.27
N MET A 53 -2.91 3.24 15.50
CA MET A 53 -4.06 3.63 16.32
C MET A 53 -4.05 5.12 16.65
N GLY A 54 -5.22 5.68 16.92
CA GLY A 54 -5.38 7.07 17.33
C GLY A 54 -6.80 7.59 17.07
N PRO A 55 -7.14 8.78 17.58
CA PRO A 55 -8.47 9.38 17.39
C PRO A 55 -8.75 9.73 15.92
N SER A 56 -10.02 9.99 15.59
CA SER A 56 -10.39 10.44 14.25
C SER A 56 -9.68 11.78 13.92
N GLY A 57 -9.23 11.92 12.68
CA GLY A 57 -8.55 13.14 12.22
C GLY A 57 -7.07 13.26 12.59
N CYS A 58 -6.46 12.33 13.33
CA CYS A 58 -5.04 12.41 13.71
C CYS A 58 -4.04 12.01 12.59
N GLY A 59 -4.48 11.84 11.34
CA GLY A 59 -3.59 11.60 10.20
C GLY A 59 -3.33 10.13 9.86
N LYS A 60 -4.02 9.13 10.47
CA LYS A 60 -3.80 7.69 10.19
C LYS A 60 -3.93 7.34 8.71
N SER A 61 -5.01 7.77 8.07
CA SER A 61 -5.24 7.50 6.63
C SER A 61 -4.20 8.19 5.76
N THR A 62 -3.78 9.40 6.12
CA THR A 62 -2.70 10.11 5.44
C THR A 62 -1.38 9.36 5.56
N LEU A 63 -1.05 8.86 6.75
CA LEU A 63 0.15 8.05 6.95
C LEU A 63 0.09 6.73 6.15
N LEU A 64 -1.07 6.06 6.13
CA LEU A 64 -1.27 4.86 5.32
C LEU A 64 -1.14 5.13 3.82
N ASN A 65 -1.62 6.28 3.34
CA ASN A 65 -1.45 6.69 1.94
C ASN A 65 0.03 6.94 1.59
N VAL A 66 0.77 7.58 2.49
CA VAL A 66 2.23 7.77 2.30
C VAL A 66 2.95 6.43 2.32
N LEU A 67 2.69 5.56 3.31
CA LEU A 67 3.26 4.21 3.38
C LEU A 67 2.91 3.36 2.15
N GLY A 68 1.70 3.54 1.62
CA GLY A 68 1.22 2.87 0.43
C GLY A 68 1.75 3.45 -0.89
N CYS A 69 2.59 4.48 -0.86
CA CYS A 69 3.00 5.21 -2.05
C CYS A 69 1.80 5.69 -2.91
N LEU A 70 0.66 5.99 -2.26
CA LEU A 70 -0.54 6.58 -2.87
C LEU A 70 -0.51 8.11 -2.78
N ASP A 71 0.32 8.65 -1.89
CA ASP A 71 0.58 10.06 -1.72
C ASP A 71 2.05 10.26 -1.33
N GLN A 72 2.63 11.40 -1.67
CA GLN A 72 4.01 11.73 -1.33
C GLN A 72 4.06 12.60 -0.07
N PRO A 73 5.08 12.44 0.80
CA PRO A 73 5.30 13.38 1.88
C PRO A 73 5.63 14.77 1.34
N THR A 74 5.30 15.82 2.11
CA THR A 74 5.73 17.19 1.79
C THR A 74 7.22 17.39 2.08
N SER A 75 7.75 16.68 3.07
CA SER A 75 9.18 16.61 3.41
C SER A 75 9.48 15.38 4.26
N GLY A 76 10.77 15.08 4.42
CA GLY A 76 11.28 13.88 5.06
C GLY A 76 11.62 12.78 4.07
N ASP A 77 12.24 11.71 4.54
CA ASP A 77 12.67 10.59 3.71
C ASP A 77 11.85 9.33 4.00
N TYR A 78 11.46 8.63 2.94
CA TYR A 78 10.79 7.34 3.02
C TYR A 78 11.58 6.29 2.22
N PHE A 79 12.17 5.35 2.94
CA PHE A 79 12.88 4.22 2.35
C PHE A 79 11.99 2.97 2.35
N LEU A 80 11.78 2.39 1.17
CA LEU A 80 11.06 1.14 0.92
C LEU A 80 12.03 0.13 0.31
N GLY A 81 12.34 -0.94 1.03
CA GLY A 81 13.34 -1.91 0.59
C GLY A 81 14.73 -1.31 0.32
N GLY A 82 15.11 -0.25 1.04
CA GLY A 82 16.36 0.48 0.89
C GLY A 82 16.37 1.60 -0.15
N GLU A 83 15.32 1.72 -0.99
CA GLU A 83 15.19 2.80 -1.99
C GLU A 83 14.42 3.99 -1.39
N ASN A 84 14.94 5.22 -1.51
CA ASN A 84 14.20 6.41 -1.09
C ASN A 84 13.11 6.75 -2.10
N VAL A 85 11.86 6.41 -1.76
CA VAL A 85 10.70 6.61 -2.64
C VAL A 85 10.06 8.00 -2.49
N ALA A 86 10.46 8.80 -1.49
CA ALA A 86 9.91 10.15 -1.28
C ALA A 86 10.26 11.12 -2.40
N THR A 87 11.32 10.86 -3.15
CA THR A 87 11.85 11.73 -4.21
C THR A 87 11.56 11.23 -5.62
N LEU A 88 10.88 10.10 -5.76
CA LEU A 88 10.54 9.51 -7.05
C LEU A 88 9.47 10.34 -7.77
N ASN A 89 9.50 10.34 -9.10
CA ASN A 89 8.39 10.85 -9.91
C ASN A 89 7.20 9.85 -9.86
N ASP A 90 6.04 10.24 -10.39
CA ASP A 90 4.81 9.47 -10.31
C ASP A 90 4.91 8.08 -10.98
N ASP A 91 5.64 7.98 -12.09
CA ASP A 91 5.82 6.72 -12.82
C ASP A 91 6.69 5.75 -12.02
N ASP A 92 7.84 6.22 -11.51
CA ASP A 92 8.75 5.42 -10.69
C ASP A 92 8.09 5.03 -9.35
N LEU A 93 7.34 5.95 -8.74
CA LEU A 93 6.58 5.67 -7.51
C LEU A 93 5.51 4.60 -7.75
N SER A 94 4.81 4.65 -8.89
CA SER A 94 3.84 3.64 -9.29
C SER A 94 4.49 2.27 -9.53
N ALA A 95 5.69 2.27 -10.14
CA ALA A 95 6.47 1.04 -10.33
C ALA A 95 6.97 0.46 -9.00
N ALA A 96 7.47 1.30 -8.09
CA ALA A 96 7.89 0.89 -6.75
C ALA A 96 6.71 0.30 -5.95
N ARG A 97 5.55 0.95 -5.98
CA ARG A 97 4.30 0.46 -5.37
C ARG A 97 3.92 -0.91 -5.92
N ASN A 98 3.87 -1.07 -7.24
CA ASN A 98 3.46 -2.33 -7.87
C ASN A 98 4.39 -3.49 -7.51
N ARG A 99 5.70 -3.24 -7.38
CA ARG A 99 6.68 -4.28 -7.04
C ARG A 99 6.66 -4.69 -5.58
N ASN A 100 6.43 -3.74 -4.66
CA ASN A 100 6.76 -3.92 -3.24
C ASN A 100 5.54 -3.96 -2.32
N LEU A 101 4.36 -3.47 -2.76
CA LEU A 101 3.22 -3.27 -1.89
C LEU A 101 1.98 -4.01 -2.37
N GLY A 102 1.22 -4.57 -1.45
CA GLY A 102 -0.11 -5.11 -1.67
C GLY A 102 -1.12 -4.39 -0.79
N PHE A 103 -2.34 -4.17 -1.31
CA PHE A 103 -3.39 -3.43 -0.63
C PHE A 103 -4.62 -4.28 -0.39
N ILE A 104 -5.18 -4.15 0.81
CA ILE A 104 -6.52 -4.60 1.13
C ILE A 104 -7.32 -3.35 1.51
N PHE A 105 -8.21 -2.90 0.62
CA PHE A 105 -9.00 -1.68 0.80
C PHE A 105 -10.32 -1.97 1.51
N GLN A 106 -10.73 -1.09 2.40
CA GLN A 106 -12.03 -1.17 3.05
C GLN A 106 -13.20 -1.11 2.05
N SER A 107 -13.04 -0.34 0.96
CA SER A 107 -14.04 -0.14 -0.09
C SER A 107 -13.84 -1.07 -1.30
N TYR A 108 -13.09 -2.15 -1.14
CA TYR A 108 -12.71 -3.15 -2.15
C TYR A 108 -11.90 -2.57 -3.34
N ASN A 109 -12.24 -1.40 -3.85
CA ASN A 109 -11.62 -0.70 -5.00
C ASN A 109 -11.54 -1.55 -6.27
N LEU A 110 -12.55 -2.39 -6.51
CA LEU A 110 -12.66 -3.22 -7.70
C LEU A 110 -13.15 -2.41 -8.90
N ILE A 111 -12.61 -2.69 -10.07
CA ILE A 111 -13.07 -2.14 -11.33
C ILE A 111 -14.37 -2.88 -11.72
N GLN A 112 -15.51 -2.17 -11.65
CA GLN A 112 -16.84 -2.76 -11.77
C GLN A 112 -17.13 -3.37 -13.15
N GLN A 113 -16.44 -2.92 -14.18
CA GLN A 113 -16.58 -3.40 -15.56
C GLN A 113 -15.85 -4.72 -15.81
N LEU A 114 -14.84 -5.01 -14.99
CA LEU A 114 -13.99 -6.19 -15.13
C LEU A 114 -14.52 -7.37 -14.30
N THR A 115 -14.24 -8.57 -14.79
CA THR A 115 -14.50 -9.83 -14.08
C THR A 115 -13.53 -10.02 -12.91
N VAL A 116 -13.76 -11.05 -12.09
CA VAL A 116 -12.83 -11.46 -11.01
C VAL A 116 -11.43 -11.70 -11.57
N LEU A 117 -11.29 -12.47 -12.65
CA LEU A 117 -9.98 -12.76 -13.25
C LEU A 117 -9.29 -11.49 -13.74
N GLU A 118 -10.03 -10.62 -14.41
CA GLU A 118 -9.49 -9.37 -14.94
C GLU A 118 -9.07 -8.43 -13.80
N ASN A 119 -9.86 -8.29 -12.72
CA ASN A 119 -9.48 -7.51 -11.56
C ASN A 119 -8.19 -8.03 -10.91
N ILE A 120 -8.03 -9.35 -10.78
CA ILE A 120 -6.81 -9.97 -10.25
C ILE A 120 -5.62 -9.73 -11.21
N ALA A 121 -5.86 -9.67 -12.51
CA ALA A 121 -4.81 -9.47 -13.52
C ALA A 121 -4.30 -8.03 -13.63
N VAL A 122 -5.08 -7.02 -13.22
CA VAL A 122 -4.74 -5.59 -13.35
C VAL A 122 -3.32 -5.26 -12.86
N PRO A 123 -2.88 -5.65 -11.64
CA PRO A 123 -1.52 -5.32 -11.19
C PRO A 123 -0.43 -5.95 -12.06
N MET A 124 -0.67 -7.16 -12.57
CA MET A 124 0.28 -7.86 -13.44
C MET A 124 0.39 -7.20 -14.81
N TYR A 125 -0.74 -6.69 -15.34
CA TYR A 125 -0.77 -5.91 -16.59
C TYR A 125 0.13 -4.68 -16.49
N TYR A 126 -0.02 -3.89 -15.41
CA TYR A 126 0.86 -2.74 -15.15
C TYR A 126 2.31 -3.14 -14.84
N GLY A 127 2.55 -4.35 -14.37
CA GLY A 127 3.88 -4.94 -14.19
C GLY A 127 4.51 -5.47 -15.49
N GLY A 128 3.81 -5.37 -16.64
CA GLY A 128 4.33 -5.81 -17.95
C GLY A 128 4.32 -7.32 -18.16
N ALA A 129 3.50 -8.08 -17.41
CA ALA A 129 3.38 -9.53 -17.59
C ALA A 129 2.65 -9.86 -18.91
N ASP A 130 3.02 -10.98 -19.52
CA ASP A 130 2.30 -11.49 -20.71
C ASP A 130 0.93 -12.07 -20.36
N ASP A 131 0.01 -12.09 -21.34
CA ASP A 131 -1.37 -12.52 -21.16
C ASP A 131 -1.50 -13.95 -20.61
N ALA A 132 -0.64 -14.86 -21.04
CA ALA A 132 -0.70 -16.26 -20.62
C ALA A 132 -0.26 -16.41 -19.14
N LEU A 133 0.73 -15.62 -18.69
CA LEU A 133 1.16 -15.57 -17.30
C LEU A 133 0.06 -14.92 -16.43
N MET A 134 -0.50 -13.78 -16.86
CA MET A 134 -1.58 -13.10 -16.16
C MET A 134 -2.76 -14.03 -15.91
N ARG A 135 -3.26 -14.70 -16.96
CA ARG A 135 -4.38 -15.61 -16.86
C ARG A 135 -4.13 -16.77 -15.91
N ARG A 136 -3.01 -17.47 -16.07
CA ARG A 136 -2.64 -18.62 -15.20
C ARG A 136 -2.51 -18.22 -13.75
N THR A 137 -1.91 -17.04 -13.49
CA THR A 137 -1.71 -16.52 -12.14
C THR A 137 -3.03 -16.11 -11.52
N ALA A 138 -3.87 -15.38 -12.27
CA ALA A 138 -5.19 -14.96 -11.80
C ALA A 138 -6.09 -16.17 -11.46
N GLU A 139 -6.13 -17.20 -12.33
CA GLU A 139 -6.88 -18.43 -12.04
C GLU A 139 -6.37 -19.15 -10.79
N LYS A 140 -5.04 -19.23 -10.60
CA LYS A 140 -4.43 -19.82 -9.40
C LYS A 140 -4.83 -19.04 -8.14
N LEU A 141 -4.77 -17.71 -8.18
CA LEU A 141 -5.12 -16.86 -7.04
C LEU A 141 -6.61 -16.93 -6.72
N ALA A 142 -7.49 -16.90 -7.73
CA ALA A 142 -8.93 -17.04 -7.54
C ALA A 142 -9.29 -18.37 -6.83
N ARG A 143 -8.65 -19.48 -7.22
CA ARG A 143 -8.83 -20.77 -6.54
C ARG A 143 -8.36 -20.74 -5.08
N ARG A 144 -7.26 -20.06 -4.78
CA ARG A 144 -6.73 -19.96 -3.40
C ARG A 144 -7.67 -19.24 -2.43
N VAL A 145 -8.53 -18.38 -2.94
CA VAL A 145 -9.53 -17.65 -2.15
C VAL A 145 -10.96 -18.20 -2.33
N GLY A 146 -11.13 -19.37 -2.97
CA GLY A 146 -12.43 -20.04 -3.13
C GLY A 146 -13.36 -19.39 -4.16
N LEU A 147 -12.81 -18.69 -5.13
CA LEU A 147 -13.56 -18.02 -6.21
C LEU A 147 -13.51 -18.75 -7.56
N GLU A 148 -13.13 -20.04 -7.59
CA GLU A 148 -13.02 -20.83 -8.83
C GLU A 148 -14.31 -20.87 -9.64
N HIS A 149 -15.47 -20.84 -8.98
CA HIS A 149 -16.78 -20.84 -9.64
C HIS A 149 -17.31 -19.43 -9.97
N ARG A 150 -16.53 -18.39 -9.66
CA ARG A 150 -16.88 -16.97 -9.83
C ARG A 150 -15.93 -16.20 -10.74
N MET A 151 -15.00 -16.86 -11.37
CA MET A 151 -13.90 -16.24 -12.15
C MET A 151 -14.40 -15.26 -13.22
N ASN A 152 -15.53 -15.55 -13.85
CA ASN A 152 -16.12 -14.73 -14.91
C ASN A 152 -17.23 -13.78 -14.41
N HIS A 153 -17.49 -13.73 -13.09
CA HIS A 153 -18.46 -12.81 -12.51
C HIS A 153 -17.84 -11.43 -12.33
N LYS A 154 -18.70 -10.42 -12.38
CA LYS A 154 -18.35 -9.02 -12.07
C LYS A 154 -18.54 -8.72 -10.58
N PRO A 155 -17.94 -7.66 -10.04
CA PRO A 155 -18.05 -7.32 -8.63
C PRO A 155 -19.48 -7.22 -8.11
N ASN A 156 -20.41 -6.65 -8.88
CA ASN A 156 -21.82 -6.54 -8.51
C ASN A 156 -22.59 -7.89 -8.41
N GLU A 157 -21.99 -8.98 -8.88
CA GLU A 157 -22.54 -10.34 -8.80
C GLU A 157 -21.96 -11.14 -7.62
N LEU A 158 -21.11 -10.49 -6.80
CA LEU A 158 -20.42 -11.09 -5.67
C LEU A 158 -20.96 -10.56 -4.33
N SER A 159 -20.94 -11.40 -3.32
CA SER A 159 -21.18 -10.94 -1.94
C SER A 159 -20.02 -10.05 -1.44
N GLY A 160 -20.26 -9.22 -0.41
CA GLY A 160 -19.22 -8.36 0.16
C GLY A 160 -17.95 -9.11 0.57
N GLY A 161 -18.08 -10.29 1.19
CA GLY A 161 -16.92 -11.13 1.54
C GLY A 161 -16.20 -11.73 0.33
N GLN A 162 -16.90 -11.93 -0.79
CA GLN A 162 -16.27 -12.36 -2.04
C GLN A 162 -15.58 -11.22 -2.78
N GLN A 163 -16.05 -9.99 -2.59
CA GLN A 163 -15.39 -8.79 -3.13
C GLN A 163 -14.11 -8.44 -2.35
N GLN A 164 -14.12 -8.64 -1.00
CA GLN A 164 -12.95 -8.45 -0.14
C GLN A 164 -11.84 -9.46 -0.41
#